data_81bc898ba35c12cd3a3e6628c11ab488
#
_entry.id   81bc898ba35c12cd3a3e6628c11ab488
#
_cell.length_a   1.000
_cell.length_b   1.000
_cell.length_c   1.000
_cell.angle_alpha   90.00
_cell.angle_beta   90.00
_cell.angle_gamma   90.00
#
_symmetry.space_group_name_H-M   'P 1'
#
loop_
_entity.id
_entity.type
_entity.pdbx_description
1 polymer ?
#
loop_
_entity_poly.entity_id
_entity_poly.type
_entity_poly.pdbx_seq_one_letter_code
_entity_poly.pdbx_strand_id
1 'polypeptide(L)'
;MRSKGMVQFASMILLALWVSSASAAADGSDAVTLTPREIIAQAQAAAGGETWIHPRTLLMRGHAVFYTPQGPERHERYEMWRVYPAQKGAAHAADGKVRIESWHQGKRVRLVTFDGRRSYTLDGPQPPSEADQQWSENFGFGVIRFALEPGFRQERLADDTVEGRAVHVVRITDPSGQATTFSMAKDDFAILRLGFETARGWHERLYSDFFRKPGVSWVQPGRVRLYYAGVIQNEIFWTDFELDQAMADDRFVVPAAQRAPNPALFVARDADSTMYLFGTLHVLKPGDAWSTPAIESALTRSEEIWTEVELSPIGMARAQRMMRERGMAPDDEPLSGRLTPEQAQRLDATLNLYGLSRQAIERMRPWLAGLTLSLAPVIRAGYDPAAGVDRGVGEMGGGQGKKMRALETAEQQVDLLAGLSEPLQMQMLLGSIDEAARGATMVDALAAAWSQGDLETLAGLVNDDMRRTYPELFEVVFVRRNEAWVETLLRELEGSGTDFVAVGAGHLLGAEGLVERLRAQGVRVERVGDPSH
;
A
#
# COMPACT_ATOMS: atom_id res chain seq x y z
N MET A 1 -0.74 31.78 -18.04
CA MET A 1 0.52 32.51 -17.86
C MET A 1 1.37 31.77 -16.84
N ARG A 2 2.59 31.55 -17.24
CA ARG A 2 3.68 30.77 -16.62
C ARG A 2 3.99 31.16 -15.17
N SER A 3 4.38 30.17 -14.34
CA SER A 3 5.60 30.32 -13.55
C SER A 3 6.12 28.94 -13.12
N LYS A 4 7.29 28.62 -13.64
CA LYS A 4 8.16 27.51 -13.23
C LYS A 4 8.98 27.96 -12.03
N GLY A 5 9.15 27.10 -11.03
CA GLY A 5 10.15 27.27 -9.98
C GLY A 5 11.03 26.02 -9.90
N MET A 6 12.17 26.10 -10.59
CA MET A 6 13.23 25.10 -10.63
C MET A 6 14.27 25.48 -9.58
N VAL A 7 14.60 24.58 -8.64
CA VAL A 7 15.78 24.75 -7.78
C VAL A 7 16.78 23.66 -8.13
N GLN A 8 17.88 24.10 -8.78
CA GLN A 8 19.08 23.33 -9.01
C GLN A 8 19.94 23.32 -7.74
N PHE A 9 20.47 22.16 -7.36
CA PHE A 9 21.69 22.08 -6.57
C PHE A 9 22.76 21.34 -7.37
N ALA A 10 23.83 22.08 -7.65
CA ALA A 10 25.04 21.59 -8.26
C ALA A 10 25.96 21.01 -7.19
N SER A 11 26.56 19.85 -7.44
CA SER A 11 27.74 19.37 -6.73
C SER A 11 28.82 18.97 -7.70
N MET A 12 29.99 19.53 -7.46
CA MET A 12 31.21 19.47 -8.26
C MET A 12 31.78 18.06 -8.34
N ILE A 13 32.16 17.67 -9.56
CA ILE A 13 32.97 16.49 -9.85
C ILE A 13 34.42 16.92 -9.98
N LEU A 14 35.31 16.33 -9.19
CA LEU A 14 36.76 16.42 -9.40
C LEU A 14 37.17 15.32 -10.39
N LEU A 15 37.70 15.75 -11.53
CA LEU A 15 38.35 14.91 -12.54
C LEU A 15 39.80 14.69 -12.13
N ALA A 16 40.24 13.43 -12.02
CA ALA A 16 41.65 13.06 -12.00
C ALA A 16 41.97 12.31 -13.29
N LEU A 17 42.67 12.98 -14.20
CA LEU A 17 43.26 12.43 -15.40
C LEU A 17 44.54 11.66 -15.03
N TRP A 18 44.61 10.39 -15.37
CA TRP A 18 45.88 9.69 -15.55
C TRP A 18 45.96 9.18 -16.99
N VAL A 19 46.87 9.78 -17.72
CA VAL A 19 47.30 9.32 -19.03
C VAL A 19 48.47 8.37 -18.82
N SER A 20 48.33 7.13 -19.25
CA SER A 20 49.47 6.22 -19.46
C SER A 20 49.36 5.63 -20.87
N SER A 21 50.22 6.09 -21.72
CA SER A 21 50.47 5.53 -23.03
C SER A 21 51.24 4.20 -22.88
N ALA A 22 50.61 3.10 -23.27
CA ALA A 22 51.30 1.86 -23.58
C ALA A 22 50.95 1.42 -25.00
N SER A 23 51.94 1.42 -25.84
CA SER A 23 51.91 0.84 -27.18
C SER A 23 51.69 -0.66 -27.07
N ALA A 24 50.60 -1.17 -27.62
CA ALA A 24 50.39 -2.61 -27.79
C ALA A 24 50.48 -2.96 -29.26
N ALA A 25 51.33 -3.91 -29.55
CA ALA A 25 51.47 -4.53 -30.84
C ALA A 25 50.17 -5.22 -31.26
N ALA A 26 49.78 -5.01 -32.51
CA ALA A 26 48.67 -5.69 -33.13
C ALA A 26 49.02 -7.17 -33.34
N ASP A 27 48.34 -8.05 -32.63
CA ASP A 27 48.25 -9.46 -32.98
C ASP A 27 46.88 -9.69 -33.60
N GLY A 28 46.86 -9.99 -34.89
CA GLY A 28 45.65 -10.15 -35.70
C GLY A 28 45.01 -11.50 -35.47
N SER A 29 43.97 -11.51 -34.66
CA SER A 29 42.88 -12.46 -34.81
C SER A 29 41.59 -11.65 -34.80
N ASP A 30 40.85 -11.68 -35.91
CA ASP A 30 39.47 -11.15 -35.99
C ASP A 30 38.57 -11.92 -35.03
N ALA A 31 38.66 -11.60 -33.75
CA ALA A 31 37.65 -12.05 -32.77
C ALA A 31 36.35 -11.32 -33.12
N VAL A 32 35.40 -12.03 -33.68
CA VAL A 32 34.03 -11.54 -33.94
C VAL A 32 33.49 -10.92 -32.66
N THR A 33 33.46 -9.60 -32.61
CA THR A 33 32.95 -8.88 -31.45
C THR A 33 31.43 -8.99 -31.47
N LEU A 34 30.87 -9.85 -30.60
CA LEU A 34 29.43 -10.04 -30.46
C LEU A 34 28.73 -8.73 -30.12
N THR A 35 27.65 -8.46 -30.79
CA THR A 35 26.73 -7.35 -30.48
C THR A 35 25.98 -7.61 -29.16
N PRO A 36 25.49 -6.58 -28.48
CA PRO A 36 24.64 -6.76 -27.28
C PRO A 36 23.47 -7.70 -27.52
N ARG A 37 22.82 -7.62 -28.69
CA ARG A 37 21.68 -8.48 -29.05
C ARG A 37 22.08 -9.94 -29.19
N GLU A 38 23.23 -10.22 -29.80
CA GLU A 38 23.76 -11.58 -29.94
C GLU A 38 24.12 -12.18 -28.58
N ILE A 39 24.75 -11.41 -27.69
CA ILE A 39 25.06 -11.85 -26.33
C ILE A 39 23.78 -12.20 -25.55
N ILE A 40 22.74 -11.34 -25.61
CA ILE A 40 21.46 -11.58 -24.96
C ILE A 40 20.80 -12.85 -25.55
N ALA A 41 20.78 -13.00 -26.86
CA ALA A 41 20.19 -14.18 -27.50
C ALA A 41 20.90 -15.48 -27.09
N GLN A 42 22.23 -15.47 -27.01
CA GLN A 42 23.01 -16.61 -26.51
C GLN A 42 22.71 -16.90 -25.03
N ALA A 43 22.60 -15.86 -24.20
CA ALA A 43 22.28 -16.02 -22.78
C ALA A 43 20.85 -16.59 -22.59
N GLN A 44 19.88 -16.13 -23.36
CA GLN A 44 18.51 -16.69 -23.37
C GLN A 44 18.52 -18.17 -23.79
N ALA A 45 19.26 -18.53 -24.84
CA ALA A 45 19.40 -19.91 -25.29
C ALA A 45 20.10 -20.78 -24.24
N ALA A 46 21.16 -20.29 -23.62
CA ALA A 46 21.90 -20.99 -22.56
C ALA A 46 21.05 -21.23 -21.31
N ALA A 47 20.17 -20.29 -20.98
CA ALA A 47 19.25 -20.40 -19.83
C ALA A 47 18.11 -21.39 -20.05
N GLY A 48 17.79 -21.78 -21.30
CA GLY A 48 16.73 -22.73 -21.62
C GLY A 48 15.87 -22.40 -22.84
N GLY A 49 16.19 -21.34 -23.56
CA GLY A 49 15.50 -20.91 -24.78
C GLY A 49 14.02 -20.54 -24.53
N GLU A 50 13.12 -20.95 -25.41
CA GLU A 50 11.69 -20.64 -25.34
C GLU A 50 11.03 -20.99 -24.00
N THR A 51 11.36 -22.13 -23.41
CA THR A 51 10.83 -22.54 -22.10
C THR A 51 11.23 -21.56 -21.00
N TRP A 52 12.45 -21.00 -21.08
CA TRP A 52 12.94 -20.04 -20.12
C TRP A 52 12.41 -18.62 -20.39
N ILE A 53 12.25 -18.23 -21.66
CA ILE A 53 11.71 -16.91 -22.04
C ILE A 53 10.23 -16.81 -21.70
N HIS A 54 9.44 -17.87 -21.92
CA HIS A 54 7.99 -17.91 -21.79
C HIS A 54 7.48 -19.04 -20.87
N PRO A 55 7.92 -19.11 -19.60
CA PRO A 55 7.36 -20.07 -18.66
C PRO A 55 5.92 -19.71 -18.30
N ARG A 56 5.11 -20.70 -17.92
CA ARG A 56 3.77 -20.47 -17.36
C ARG A 56 3.81 -20.38 -15.84
N THR A 57 4.40 -21.38 -15.20
CA THR A 57 4.59 -21.40 -13.75
C THR A 57 5.95 -21.95 -13.40
N LEU A 58 6.46 -21.56 -12.23
CA LEU A 58 7.71 -22.07 -11.68
C LEU A 58 7.55 -22.24 -10.16
N LEU A 59 7.83 -23.44 -9.67
CA LEU A 59 8.01 -23.71 -8.25
C LEU A 59 9.47 -24.03 -8.00
N MET A 60 10.08 -23.38 -7.02
CA MET A 60 11.45 -23.63 -6.59
C MET A 60 11.48 -23.99 -5.11
N ARG A 61 12.32 -24.95 -4.74
CA ARG A 61 12.55 -25.41 -3.36
C ARG A 61 14.02 -25.39 -3.02
N GLY A 62 14.31 -25.06 -1.76
CA GLY A 62 15.67 -25.02 -1.25
C GLY A 62 15.72 -24.58 0.20
N HIS A 63 16.83 -23.98 0.55
CA HIS A 63 17.03 -23.34 1.86
C HIS A 63 17.69 -21.96 1.67
N ALA A 64 17.73 -21.14 2.73
CA ALA A 64 18.31 -19.82 2.67
C ALA A 64 19.09 -19.47 3.94
N VAL A 65 20.01 -18.52 3.81
CA VAL A 65 20.67 -17.85 4.94
C VAL A 65 20.38 -16.37 4.82
N PHE A 66 19.78 -15.79 5.85
CA PHE A 66 19.55 -14.34 5.96
C PHE A 66 20.60 -13.74 6.89
N TYR A 67 21.18 -12.62 6.50
CA TYR A 67 22.18 -11.91 7.29
C TYR A 67 21.51 -10.80 8.08
N THR A 68 21.36 -11.01 9.39
CA THR A 68 20.71 -10.07 10.31
C THR A 68 21.76 -9.35 11.16
N PRO A 69 21.42 -8.26 11.87
CA PRO A 69 22.34 -7.60 12.82
C PRO A 69 22.83 -8.54 13.94
N GLN A 70 22.08 -9.62 14.23
CA GLN A 70 22.42 -10.64 15.23
C GLN A 70 23.29 -11.76 14.65
N GLY A 71 23.56 -11.74 13.34
CA GLY A 71 24.35 -12.73 12.64
C GLY A 71 23.52 -13.49 11.57
N PRO A 72 24.14 -14.48 10.90
CA PRO A 72 23.46 -15.26 9.88
C PRO A 72 22.41 -16.21 10.50
N GLU A 73 21.19 -16.15 9.95
CA GLU A 73 20.07 -17.01 10.32
C GLU A 73 19.77 -17.99 9.19
N ARG A 74 19.82 -19.30 9.46
CA ARG A 74 19.52 -20.33 8.48
C ARG A 74 18.06 -20.71 8.52
N HIS A 75 17.39 -20.58 7.36
CA HIS A 75 16.04 -21.08 7.11
C HIS A 75 16.16 -22.40 6.37
N GLU A 76 15.79 -23.51 7.04
CA GLU A 76 15.97 -24.88 6.56
C GLU A 76 15.12 -25.20 5.33
N ARG A 77 14.03 -24.47 5.13
CA ARG A 77 13.15 -24.58 3.97
C ARG A 77 12.85 -23.18 3.42
N TYR A 78 13.03 -23.04 2.11
CA TYR A 78 12.74 -21.83 1.36
C TYR A 78 12.08 -22.22 0.05
N GLU A 79 10.87 -21.72 -0.21
CA GLU A 79 10.10 -22.05 -1.40
C GLU A 79 9.59 -20.82 -2.10
N MET A 80 9.56 -20.86 -3.43
CA MET A 80 9.01 -19.81 -4.27
C MET A 80 8.08 -20.41 -5.32
N TRP A 81 6.86 -19.91 -5.37
CA TRP A 81 5.88 -20.15 -6.43
C TRP A 81 5.76 -18.91 -7.29
N ARG A 82 5.73 -19.10 -8.59
CA ARG A 82 5.56 -18.02 -9.54
C ARG A 82 4.61 -18.41 -10.65
N VAL A 83 3.67 -17.51 -10.97
CA VAL A 83 2.83 -17.55 -12.16
C VAL A 83 3.31 -16.44 -13.06
N TYR A 84 3.61 -16.76 -14.30
CA TYR A 84 3.96 -15.78 -15.32
C TYR A 84 2.72 -15.35 -16.09
N PRO A 85 2.69 -14.16 -16.69
CA PRO A 85 1.54 -13.67 -17.43
C PRO A 85 1.14 -14.64 -18.55
N ALA A 86 -0.16 -14.82 -18.75
CA ALA A 86 -0.69 -15.64 -19.85
C ALA A 86 -0.41 -15.00 -21.22
N GLN A 87 -0.42 -13.66 -21.29
CA GLN A 87 -0.02 -12.90 -22.47
C GLN A 87 1.50 -12.73 -22.45
N LYS A 88 2.10 -12.96 -23.61
CA LYS A 88 3.55 -12.87 -23.78
C LYS A 88 3.99 -11.42 -24.01
N GLY A 89 5.20 -11.11 -23.57
CA GLY A 89 5.86 -9.84 -23.83
C GLY A 89 5.99 -8.93 -22.63
N ALA A 90 6.83 -7.91 -22.75
CA ALA A 90 7.18 -6.98 -21.68
C ALA A 90 5.98 -6.18 -21.14
N ALA A 91 5.00 -5.86 -22.02
CA ALA A 91 3.79 -5.11 -21.63
C ALA A 91 2.94 -5.82 -20.57
N HIS A 92 3.10 -7.15 -20.43
CA HIS A 92 2.33 -7.98 -19.49
C HIS A 92 3.19 -8.56 -18.36
N ALA A 93 4.45 -8.17 -18.27
CA ALA A 93 5.36 -8.71 -17.24
C ALA A 93 4.85 -8.44 -15.82
N ALA A 94 4.11 -7.35 -15.63
CA ALA A 94 3.48 -6.96 -14.38
C ALA A 94 2.28 -7.82 -13.96
N ASP A 95 1.68 -8.60 -14.87
CA ASP A 95 0.49 -9.40 -14.60
C ASP A 95 0.81 -10.72 -13.86
N GLY A 96 2.06 -10.97 -13.58
CA GLY A 96 2.53 -12.16 -12.90
C GLY A 96 2.20 -12.18 -11.41
N LYS A 97 2.24 -13.39 -10.81
CA LYS A 97 2.05 -13.61 -9.37
C LYS A 97 3.29 -14.27 -8.78
N VAL A 98 3.58 -13.98 -7.52
CA VAL A 98 4.69 -14.60 -6.79
C VAL A 98 4.29 -14.89 -5.35
N ARG A 99 4.77 -16.02 -4.80
CA ARG A 99 4.71 -16.33 -3.37
C ARG A 99 6.06 -16.87 -2.93
N ILE A 100 6.57 -16.37 -1.83
CA ILE A 100 7.80 -16.81 -1.19
C ILE A 100 7.50 -17.15 0.26
N GLU A 101 7.93 -18.32 0.68
CA GLU A 101 7.82 -18.75 2.07
C GLU A 101 9.17 -19.26 2.58
N SER A 102 9.42 -19.07 3.87
CA SER A 102 10.55 -19.70 4.54
C SER A 102 10.22 -20.13 5.97
N TRP A 103 10.94 -21.17 6.40
CA TRP A 103 10.76 -21.77 7.72
C TRP A 103 12.09 -21.80 8.47
N HIS A 104 12.00 -21.51 9.77
CA HIS A 104 13.10 -21.60 10.71
C HIS A 104 12.62 -22.38 11.94
N GLN A 105 13.38 -23.41 12.32
CA GLN A 105 13.02 -24.31 13.45
C GLN A 105 11.60 -24.90 13.30
N GLY A 106 11.23 -25.29 12.08
CA GLY A 106 9.93 -25.88 11.77
C GLY A 106 8.74 -24.91 11.73
N LYS A 107 8.93 -23.62 12.01
CA LYS A 107 7.90 -22.58 11.93
C LYS A 107 8.06 -21.76 10.67
N ARG A 108 6.94 -21.40 10.03
CA ARG A 108 6.96 -20.43 8.95
C ARG A 108 7.22 -19.03 9.53
N VAL A 109 8.40 -18.47 9.23
CA VAL A 109 8.85 -17.18 9.75
C VAL A 109 8.78 -16.06 8.73
N ARG A 110 8.63 -16.41 7.44
CA ARG A 110 8.50 -15.44 6.37
C ARG A 110 7.46 -15.88 5.36
N LEU A 111 6.63 -14.95 4.96
CA LEU A 111 5.73 -15.03 3.84
C LEU A 111 5.74 -13.69 3.13
N VAL A 112 5.98 -13.69 1.84
CA VAL A 112 5.76 -12.55 0.96
C VAL A 112 5.05 -13.09 -0.27
N THR A 113 3.92 -12.54 -0.63
CA THR A 113 3.23 -12.92 -1.86
C THR A 113 2.64 -11.70 -2.55
N PHE A 114 2.56 -11.77 -3.86
CA PHE A 114 1.94 -10.78 -4.73
C PHE A 114 0.95 -11.50 -5.65
N ASP A 115 -0.31 -11.05 -5.66
CA ASP A 115 -1.41 -11.70 -6.40
C ASP A 115 -1.60 -11.14 -7.82
N GLY A 116 -0.69 -10.25 -8.28
CA GLY A 116 -0.80 -9.50 -9.52
C GLY A 116 -1.37 -8.08 -9.30
N ARG A 117 -1.81 -7.75 -8.08
CA ARG A 117 -2.38 -6.44 -7.73
C ARG A 117 -1.88 -5.91 -6.40
N ARG A 118 -1.68 -6.79 -5.41
CA ARG A 118 -1.36 -6.45 -4.02
C ARG A 118 -0.38 -7.44 -3.43
N SER A 119 0.50 -6.93 -2.58
CA SER A 119 1.37 -7.75 -1.75
C SER A 119 0.72 -8.15 -0.44
N TYR A 120 1.16 -9.31 0.09
CA TYR A 120 0.74 -9.85 1.38
C TYR A 120 1.96 -10.36 2.14
N THR A 121 1.88 -10.30 3.47
CA THR A 121 2.86 -10.92 4.39
C THR A 121 2.14 -11.88 5.34
N LEU A 122 2.85 -12.34 6.38
CA LEU A 122 2.24 -13.12 7.46
C LEU A 122 1.12 -12.34 8.19
N ASP A 123 1.21 -11.02 8.17
CA ASP A 123 0.26 -10.13 8.83
C ASP A 123 -0.94 -9.76 7.93
N GLY A 124 -1.01 -10.32 6.73
CA GLY A 124 -2.09 -10.09 5.76
C GLY A 124 -1.74 -9.13 4.63
N PRO A 125 -2.73 -8.50 3.99
CA PRO A 125 -2.53 -7.58 2.89
C PRO A 125 -1.73 -6.36 3.32
N GLN A 126 -0.80 -5.94 2.44
CA GLN A 126 0.04 -4.76 2.66
C GLN A 126 -0.52 -3.56 1.90
N PRO A 127 -0.28 -2.33 2.38
CA PRO A 127 -0.55 -1.12 1.61
C PRO A 127 0.17 -1.18 0.25
N PRO A 128 -0.38 -0.55 -0.80
CA PRO A 128 0.33 -0.41 -2.07
C PRO A 128 1.69 0.27 -1.86
N SER A 129 2.73 -0.31 -2.43
CA SER A 129 4.08 0.20 -2.29
C SER A 129 4.83 0.18 -3.62
N GLU A 130 5.91 0.97 -3.73
CA GLU A 130 6.82 0.89 -4.88
C GLU A 130 7.43 -0.51 -5.04
N ALA A 131 7.49 -1.30 -3.95
CA ALA A 131 7.95 -2.68 -4.00
C ALA A 131 7.02 -3.59 -4.83
N ASP A 132 5.72 -3.29 -4.92
CA ASP A 132 4.77 -4.06 -5.73
C ASP A 132 5.14 -3.97 -7.22
N GLN A 133 5.61 -2.82 -7.66
CA GLN A 133 6.11 -2.60 -9.00
C GLN A 133 7.38 -3.41 -9.29
N GLN A 134 8.29 -3.50 -8.32
CA GLN A 134 9.52 -4.31 -8.45
C GLN A 134 9.24 -5.82 -8.55
N TRP A 135 8.18 -6.33 -7.90
CA TRP A 135 7.79 -7.74 -8.01
C TRP A 135 7.36 -8.12 -9.42
N SER A 136 6.72 -7.20 -10.12
CA SER A 136 6.18 -7.44 -11.46
C SER A 136 7.24 -7.34 -12.55
N GLU A 137 8.10 -6.32 -12.51
CA GLU A 137 8.93 -5.93 -13.65
C GLU A 137 10.35 -6.55 -13.60
N ASN A 138 10.97 -6.57 -12.42
CA ASN A 138 12.40 -6.92 -12.29
C ASN A 138 12.71 -8.14 -11.44
N PHE A 139 11.68 -8.86 -10.97
CA PHE A 139 11.94 -10.02 -10.13
C PHE A 139 12.54 -11.18 -10.93
N GLY A 140 13.78 -11.51 -10.62
CA GLY A 140 14.54 -12.52 -11.34
C GLY A 140 15.05 -12.00 -12.68
N PHE A 141 14.82 -12.72 -13.75
CA PHE A 141 15.35 -12.41 -15.08
C PHE A 141 14.33 -11.71 -16.00
N GLY A 142 13.30 -11.00 -15.46
CA GLY A 142 12.23 -10.42 -16.26
C GLY A 142 12.73 -9.54 -17.41
N VAL A 143 13.61 -8.58 -17.13
CA VAL A 143 14.12 -7.64 -18.12
C VAL A 143 14.85 -8.33 -19.27
N ILE A 144 15.77 -9.28 -18.98
CA ILE A 144 16.58 -9.93 -20.04
C ILE A 144 15.74 -10.91 -20.89
N ARG A 145 14.61 -11.43 -20.36
CA ARG A 145 13.71 -12.27 -21.17
C ARG A 145 13.07 -11.51 -22.32
N PHE A 146 12.75 -10.25 -22.11
CA PHE A 146 12.06 -9.41 -23.09
C PHE A 146 13.00 -8.42 -23.79
N ALA A 147 14.30 -8.46 -23.48
CA ALA A 147 15.27 -7.47 -23.94
C ALA A 147 15.43 -7.37 -25.46
N LEU A 148 14.99 -8.38 -26.22
CA LEU A 148 15.03 -8.37 -27.69
C LEU A 148 13.76 -7.82 -28.34
N GLU A 149 12.72 -7.50 -27.56
CA GLU A 149 11.47 -6.88 -28.02
C GLU A 149 11.66 -5.41 -28.39
N PRO A 150 10.76 -4.84 -29.21
CA PRO A 150 10.77 -3.41 -29.50
C PRO A 150 10.66 -2.56 -28.22
N GLY A 151 11.34 -1.41 -28.20
CA GLY A 151 11.32 -0.47 -27.07
C GLY A 151 12.43 -0.67 -26.06
N PHE A 152 13.07 -1.85 -26.00
CA PHE A 152 14.28 -2.05 -25.18
C PHE A 152 15.51 -1.50 -25.89
N ARG A 153 16.42 -0.90 -25.10
CA ARG A 153 17.74 -0.45 -25.57
C ARG A 153 18.81 -1.33 -24.92
N GLN A 154 19.78 -1.78 -25.72
CA GLN A 154 20.87 -2.62 -25.27
C GLN A 154 22.19 -1.89 -25.54
N GLU A 155 23.02 -1.78 -24.52
CA GLU A 155 24.34 -1.15 -24.58
C GLU A 155 25.40 -2.15 -24.11
N ARG A 156 26.45 -2.34 -24.92
CA ARG A 156 27.62 -3.09 -24.52
C ARG A 156 28.48 -2.23 -23.61
N LEU A 157 28.80 -2.75 -22.43
CA LEU A 157 29.77 -2.14 -21.51
C LEU A 157 31.11 -2.87 -21.64
N ALA A 158 32.14 -2.34 -20.96
CA ALA A 158 33.43 -3.00 -20.86
C ALA A 158 33.28 -4.38 -20.22
N ASP A 159 34.00 -5.34 -20.76
CA ASP A 159 34.06 -6.69 -20.20
C ASP A 159 34.62 -6.66 -18.77
N ASP A 160 34.19 -7.61 -17.95
CA ASP A 160 34.51 -7.68 -16.52
C ASP A 160 34.82 -9.15 -16.14
N THR A 161 35.07 -9.37 -14.88
CA THR A 161 35.22 -10.70 -14.28
C THR A 161 34.27 -10.85 -13.11
N VAL A 162 33.50 -11.94 -13.07
CA VAL A 162 32.61 -12.30 -11.95
C VAL A 162 33.09 -13.63 -11.39
N GLU A 163 33.55 -13.64 -10.15
CA GLU A 163 34.05 -14.82 -9.44
C GLU A 163 35.08 -15.63 -10.25
N GLY A 164 35.99 -14.91 -10.88
CA GLY A 164 37.09 -15.51 -11.69
C GLY A 164 36.71 -15.88 -13.12
N ARG A 165 35.46 -15.74 -13.53
CA ARG A 165 34.98 -15.99 -14.90
C ARG A 165 34.90 -14.69 -15.68
N ALA A 166 35.51 -14.65 -16.86
CA ALA A 166 35.39 -13.51 -17.77
C ALA A 166 33.95 -13.38 -18.29
N VAL A 167 33.41 -12.17 -18.29
CA VAL A 167 32.03 -11.91 -18.66
C VAL A 167 31.89 -10.82 -19.72
N HIS A 168 30.86 -10.96 -20.54
CA HIS A 168 30.29 -9.88 -21.32
C HIS A 168 29.35 -9.09 -20.42
N VAL A 169 29.45 -7.76 -20.45
CA VAL A 169 28.56 -6.88 -19.66
C VAL A 169 27.63 -6.11 -20.59
N VAL A 170 26.32 -6.23 -20.37
CA VAL A 170 25.32 -5.54 -21.17
C VAL A 170 24.36 -4.79 -20.24
N ARG A 171 24.16 -3.51 -20.50
CA ARG A 171 23.10 -2.71 -19.89
C ARG A 171 21.86 -2.78 -20.76
N ILE A 172 20.73 -3.13 -20.17
CA ILE A 172 19.43 -3.19 -20.82
C ILE A 172 18.55 -2.12 -20.18
N THR A 173 18.03 -1.20 -20.99
CA THR A 173 17.07 -0.19 -20.55
C THR A 173 15.70 -0.58 -21.11
N ASP A 174 14.73 -0.76 -20.23
CA ASP A 174 13.37 -1.11 -20.59
C ASP A 174 12.57 0.10 -21.14
N PRO A 175 11.35 -0.10 -21.66
CA PRO A 175 10.52 0.98 -22.19
C PRO A 175 10.14 2.05 -21.15
N SER A 176 10.17 1.75 -19.86
CA SER A 176 9.93 2.72 -18.77
C SER A 176 11.15 3.60 -18.47
N GLY A 177 12.32 3.25 -19.02
CA GLY A 177 13.57 3.96 -18.81
C GLY A 177 14.43 3.36 -17.68
N GLN A 178 14.00 2.28 -17.05
CA GLN A 178 14.78 1.61 -16.02
C GLN A 178 15.92 0.79 -16.64
N ALA A 179 17.13 0.96 -16.11
CA ALA A 179 18.30 0.27 -16.58
C ALA A 179 18.70 -0.88 -15.63
N THR A 180 18.93 -2.06 -16.21
CA THR A 180 19.47 -3.23 -15.50
C THR A 180 20.74 -3.68 -16.22
N THR A 181 21.82 -3.92 -15.48
CA THR A 181 23.09 -4.41 -16.01
C THR A 181 23.18 -5.91 -15.76
N PHE A 182 23.51 -6.66 -16.81
CA PHE A 182 23.73 -8.10 -16.77
C PHE A 182 25.17 -8.46 -17.12
N SER A 183 25.73 -9.44 -16.44
CA SER A 183 27.04 -10.03 -16.76
C SER A 183 26.86 -11.49 -17.13
N MET A 184 27.19 -11.84 -18.38
CA MET A 184 27.08 -13.17 -18.95
C MET A 184 28.47 -13.75 -19.18
N ALA A 185 28.70 -14.97 -18.74
CA ALA A 185 29.99 -15.65 -18.92
C ALA A 185 30.35 -15.79 -20.41
N LYS A 186 31.62 -15.61 -20.74
CA LYS A 186 32.10 -15.69 -22.14
C LYS A 186 32.16 -17.12 -22.68
N ASP A 187 32.28 -18.10 -21.80
CA ASP A 187 32.45 -19.50 -22.13
C ASP A 187 31.15 -20.25 -22.41
N ASP A 188 30.05 -19.93 -21.67
CA ASP A 188 28.77 -20.64 -21.77
C ASP A 188 27.53 -19.72 -21.76
N PHE A 189 27.72 -18.41 -21.73
CA PHE A 189 26.67 -17.38 -21.66
C PHE A 189 25.74 -17.48 -20.44
N ALA A 190 26.14 -18.21 -19.38
CA ALA A 190 25.41 -18.21 -18.14
C ALA A 190 25.32 -16.80 -17.55
N ILE A 191 24.14 -16.40 -17.06
CA ILE A 191 23.94 -15.11 -16.42
C ILE A 191 24.48 -15.21 -15.00
N LEU A 192 25.64 -14.59 -14.74
CA LEU A 192 26.32 -14.68 -13.43
C LEU A 192 25.97 -13.54 -12.49
N ARG A 193 25.59 -12.37 -13.03
CA ARG A 193 25.28 -11.19 -12.23
C ARG A 193 24.20 -10.37 -12.90
N LEU A 194 23.31 -9.78 -12.10
CA LEU A 194 22.50 -8.64 -12.48
C LEU A 194 22.57 -7.55 -11.41
N GLY A 195 22.38 -6.30 -11.83
CA GLY A 195 22.32 -5.17 -10.89
C GLY A 195 21.59 -3.96 -11.46
N PHE A 196 20.97 -3.19 -10.57
CA PHE A 196 20.24 -1.95 -10.88
C PHE A 196 20.16 -1.04 -9.65
N GLU A 197 19.91 0.25 -9.87
CA GLU A 197 19.75 1.22 -8.79
C GLU A 197 18.36 1.13 -8.13
N THR A 198 18.34 1.30 -6.82
CA THR A 198 17.13 1.41 -5.99
C THR A 198 17.27 2.53 -4.96
N ALA A 199 16.20 2.91 -4.29
CA ALA A 199 16.24 3.85 -3.16
C ALA A 199 17.15 3.38 -2.01
N ARG A 200 17.43 2.05 -1.92
CA ARG A 200 18.36 1.44 -0.95
C ARG A 200 19.80 1.35 -1.45
N GLY A 201 20.13 1.96 -2.59
CA GLY A 201 21.40 1.86 -3.29
C GLY A 201 21.41 0.73 -4.32
N TRP A 202 22.60 0.39 -4.79
CA TRP A 202 22.81 -0.62 -5.83
C TRP A 202 22.32 -2.00 -5.38
N HIS A 203 21.30 -2.52 -6.05
CA HIS A 203 20.82 -3.89 -5.91
C HIS A 203 21.67 -4.80 -6.80
N GLU A 204 22.25 -5.85 -6.25
CA GLU A 204 23.02 -6.81 -7.00
C GLU A 204 22.63 -8.25 -6.63
N ARG A 205 22.55 -9.11 -7.65
CA ARG A 205 22.42 -10.56 -7.46
C ARG A 205 23.51 -11.27 -8.20
N LEU A 206 24.16 -12.22 -7.51
CA LEU A 206 25.12 -13.14 -8.07
C LEU A 206 24.52 -14.54 -8.13
N TYR A 207 24.79 -15.23 -9.23
CA TYR A 207 24.25 -16.56 -9.54
C TYR A 207 25.38 -17.54 -9.78
N SER A 208 25.30 -18.73 -9.16
CA SER A 208 26.27 -19.83 -9.35
C SER A 208 25.60 -21.20 -9.19
N ASP A 209 26.39 -22.26 -9.26
CA ASP A 209 25.97 -23.65 -9.01
C ASP A 209 24.77 -24.08 -9.89
N PHE A 210 24.83 -23.72 -11.18
CA PHE A 210 23.76 -24.00 -12.13
C PHE A 210 23.52 -25.49 -12.32
N PHE A 211 22.24 -25.88 -12.35
CA PHE A 211 21.84 -27.26 -12.56
C PHE A 211 20.62 -27.38 -13.50
N ARG A 212 20.43 -28.60 -14.03
CA ARG A 212 19.32 -28.96 -14.91
C ARG A 212 18.65 -30.22 -14.41
N LYS A 213 17.40 -30.41 -14.79
CA LYS A 213 16.70 -31.69 -14.65
C LYS A 213 16.73 -32.47 -15.98
N PRO A 214 16.78 -33.83 -15.93
CA PRO A 214 16.72 -34.63 -17.15
C PRO A 214 15.46 -34.31 -17.98
N GLY A 215 15.65 -34.09 -19.28
CA GLY A 215 14.56 -33.79 -20.21
C GLY A 215 13.98 -32.36 -20.14
N VAL A 216 14.56 -31.47 -19.33
CA VAL A 216 14.12 -30.09 -19.19
C VAL A 216 15.23 -29.16 -19.70
N SER A 217 14.86 -28.24 -20.62
CA SER A 217 15.83 -27.27 -21.18
C SER A 217 16.21 -26.16 -20.19
N TRP A 218 15.41 -25.91 -19.18
CA TRP A 218 15.61 -24.88 -18.15
C TRP A 218 16.88 -25.11 -17.35
N VAL A 219 17.70 -24.06 -17.21
CA VAL A 219 18.88 -24.02 -16.35
C VAL A 219 18.59 -23.16 -15.14
N GLN A 220 18.63 -23.79 -13.96
CA GLN A 220 18.36 -23.12 -12.70
C GLN A 220 19.66 -22.76 -12.00
N PRO A 221 19.88 -21.48 -11.58
CA PRO A 221 20.92 -21.16 -10.63
C PRO A 221 20.65 -21.90 -9.30
N GLY A 222 21.62 -22.67 -8.83
CA GLY A 222 21.53 -23.39 -7.55
C GLY A 222 21.81 -22.47 -6.36
N ARG A 223 22.60 -21.42 -6.57
CA ARG A 223 22.95 -20.45 -5.52
C ARG A 223 22.71 -19.03 -6.00
N VAL A 224 22.04 -18.23 -5.17
CA VAL A 224 21.72 -16.82 -5.42
C VAL A 224 22.10 -16.01 -4.20
N ARG A 225 22.95 -14.98 -4.37
CA ARG A 225 23.34 -14.04 -3.31
C ARG A 225 22.82 -12.66 -3.65
N LEU A 226 22.14 -12.04 -2.68
CA LEU A 226 21.57 -10.70 -2.81
C LEU A 226 22.35 -9.70 -1.99
N TYR A 227 22.71 -8.59 -2.62
CA TYR A 227 23.38 -7.45 -2.00
C TYR A 227 22.58 -6.16 -2.21
N TYR A 228 22.64 -5.25 -1.23
CA TYR A 228 22.29 -3.84 -1.37
C TYR A 228 23.48 -2.98 -0.95
N ALA A 229 23.87 -2.04 -1.80
CA ALA A 229 25.05 -1.18 -1.58
C ALA A 229 26.30 -1.97 -1.12
N GLY A 230 26.53 -3.14 -1.70
CA GLY A 230 27.66 -4.03 -1.38
C GLY A 230 27.48 -4.87 -0.11
N VAL A 231 26.38 -4.71 0.65
CA VAL A 231 26.11 -5.47 1.87
C VAL A 231 25.22 -6.67 1.55
N ILE A 232 25.70 -7.87 1.89
CA ILE A 232 24.94 -9.11 1.67
C ILE A 232 23.69 -9.13 2.56
N GLN A 233 22.56 -9.48 1.96
CA GLN A 233 21.27 -9.57 2.64
C GLN A 233 20.85 -11.02 2.87
N ASN A 234 21.00 -11.83 1.84
CA ASN A 234 20.68 -13.25 1.93
C ASN A 234 21.45 -14.05 0.87
N GLU A 235 21.44 -15.34 1.12
CA GLU A 235 21.94 -16.36 0.22
C GLU A 235 20.92 -17.48 0.13
N ILE A 236 20.50 -17.80 -1.09
CA ILE A 236 19.46 -18.81 -1.34
C ILE A 236 20.08 -19.95 -2.09
N PHE A 237 19.83 -21.18 -1.63
CA PHE A 237 20.29 -22.41 -2.23
C PHE A 237 19.08 -23.18 -2.78
N TRP A 238 18.90 -23.18 -4.09
CA TRP A 238 17.87 -23.91 -4.79
C TRP A 238 18.33 -25.34 -5.05
N THR A 239 17.56 -26.32 -4.61
CA THR A 239 17.88 -27.73 -4.77
C THR A 239 16.93 -28.46 -5.70
N ASP A 240 15.76 -27.85 -5.97
CA ASP A 240 14.74 -28.41 -6.82
C ASP A 240 13.88 -27.33 -7.49
N PHE A 241 13.32 -27.66 -8.66
CA PHE A 241 12.33 -26.81 -9.33
C PHE A 241 11.32 -27.65 -10.13
N GLU A 242 10.12 -27.10 -10.33
CA GLU A 242 9.09 -27.67 -11.21
C GLU A 242 8.55 -26.56 -12.10
N LEU A 243 8.33 -26.89 -13.38
CA LEU A 243 7.77 -26.00 -14.38
C LEU A 243 6.35 -26.41 -14.73
N ASP A 244 5.55 -25.42 -15.10
CA ASP A 244 4.23 -25.56 -15.71
C ASP A 244 3.21 -26.38 -14.89
N GLN A 245 3.39 -26.40 -13.57
CA GLN A 245 2.43 -26.99 -12.65
C GLN A 245 1.19 -26.11 -12.50
N ALA A 246 0.03 -26.72 -12.34
CA ALA A 246 -1.19 -25.99 -12.01
C ALA A 246 -1.06 -25.33 -10.63
N MET A 247 -1.36 -24.05 -10.55
CA MET A 247 -1.35 -23.27 -9.31
C MET A 247 -2.69 -22.57 -9.14
N ALA A 248 -3.36 -22.84 -8.02
CA ALA A 248 -4.61 -22.18 -7.68
C ALA A 248 -4.39 -20.72 -7.29
N ASP A 249 -5.29 -19.84 -7.68
CA ASP A 249 -5.19 -18.40 -7.46
C ASP A 249 -5.19 -18.02 -5.98
N ASP A 250 -5.92 -18.75 -5.15
CA ASP A 250 -5.98 -18.56 -3.70
C ASP A 250 -4.63 -18.77 -2.99
N ARG A 251 -3.69 -19.47 -3.61
CA ARG A 251 -2.32 -19.62 -3.11
C ARG A 251 -1.61 -18.28 -2.95
N PHE A 252 -1.91 -17.30 -3.79
CA PHE A 252 -1.23 -16.00 -3.82
C PHE A 252 -1.91 -14.94 -2.94
N VAL A 253 -3.09 -15.24 -2.42
CA VAL A 253 -3.82 -14.40 -1.48
C VAL A 253 -3.58 -14.93 -0.07
N VAL A 254 -3.25 -14.05 0.86
CA VAL A 254 -3.28 -14.38 2.28
C VAL A 254 -4.46 -13.63 2.86
N PRO A 255 -5.51 -14.32 3.29
CA PRO A 255 -6.54 -13.68 4.08
C PRO A 255 -5.85 -12.90 5.19
N ALA A 256 -6.32 -11.71 5.49
CA ALA A 256 -5.88 -11.01 6.68
C ALA A 256 -5.88 -12.05 7.80
N ALA A 257 -4.73 -12.27 8.41
CA ALA A 257 -4.69 -13.14 9.57
C ALA A 257 -5.77 -12.60 10.49
N GLN A 258 -6.67 -13.44 10.94
CA GLN A 258 -7.57 -13.10 12.04
C GLN A 258 -6.69 -12.96 13.30
N ARG A 259 -5.83 -11.96 13.32
CA ARG A 259 -5.38 -11.41 14.57
C ARG A 259 -6.64 -10.88 15.24
N ALA A 260 -6.85 -11.25 16.47
CA ALA A 260 -7.84 -10.57 17.27
C ALA A 260 -7.65 -9.06 17.05
N PRO A 261 -8.69 -8.32 16.74
CA PRO A 261 -8.56 -6.88 16.51
C PRO A 261 -7.89 -6.26 17.73
N ASN A 262 -7.06 -5.27 17.51
CA ASN A 262 -6.40 -4.49 18.56
C ASN A 262 -6.41 -3.00 18.19
N PRO A 263 -7.59 -2.43 17.86
CA PRO A 263 -7.67 -1.02 17.53
C PRO A 263 -7.27 -0.17 18.73
N ALA A 264 -6.72 1.01 18.43
CA ALA A 264 -6.18 1.88 19.46
C ALA A 264 -7.28 2.42 20.39
N LEU A 265 -7.10 2.19 21.68
CA LEU A 265 -7.88 2.75 22.77
C LEU A 265 -6.94 3.62 23.62
N PHE A 266 -7.36 4.85 23.89
CA PHE A 266 -6.64 5.75 24.80
C PHE A 266 -7.44 5.97 26.08
N VAL A 267 -6.76 6.41 27.11
CA VAL A 267 -7.38 6.82 28.38
C VAL A 267 -6.80 8.14 28.84
N ALA A 268 -7.67 9.11 29.03
CA ALA A 268 -7.39 10.37 29.69
C ALA A 268 -7.82 10.29 31.16
N ARG A 269 -7.03 10.83 32.06
CA ARG A 269 -7.32 10.78 33.49
C ARG A 269 -6.90 12.06 34.19
N ASP A 270 -7.68 12.44 35.17
CA ASP A 270 -7.30 13.37 36.21
C ASP A 270 -7.44 12.75 37.61
N ALA A 271 -7.77 13.54 38.67
CA ALA A 271 -7.83 13.05 40.03
C ALA A 271 -9.02 12.11 40.31
N ASP A 272 -10.18 12.33 39.69
CA ASP A 272 -11.45 11.64 39.96
C ASP A 272 -12.27 11.31 38.70
N SER A 273 -11.73 11.64 37.51
CA SER A 273 -12.35 11.32 36.23
C SER A 273 -11.50 10.37 35.40
N THR A 274 -12.17 9.52 34.62
CA THR A 274 -11.54 8.65 33.61
C THR A 274 -12.33 8.77 32.31
N MET A 275 -11.65 9.08 31.22
CA MET A 275 -12.25 9.17 29.89
C MET A 275 -11.50 8.26 28.91
N TYR A 276 -12.20 7.27 28.37
CA TYR A 276 -11.68 6.44 27.30
C TYR A 276 -11.95 7.12 25.96
N LEU A 277 -10.91 7.19 25.08
CA LEU A 277 -11.01 7.74 23.74
C LEU A 277 -10.80 6.60 22.74
N PHE A 278 -11.78 6.33 21.93
CA PHE A 278 -11.78 5.22 20.97
C PHE A 278 -12.05 5.71 19.56
N GLY A 279 -11.14 5.38 18.63
CA GLY A 279 -11.28 5.71 17.22
C GLY A 279 -12.12 4.67 16.50
N THR A 280 -13.22 5.08 15.88
CA THR A 280 -14.15 4.20 15.15
C THR A 280 -13.94 4.24 13.65
N LEU A 281 -14.47 3.24 12.94
CA LEU A 281 -14.74 3.26 11.51
C LEU A 281 -16.23 3.23 11.25
N HIS A 282 -16.72 4.12 10.39
CA HIS A 282 -18.14 4.20 10.03
C HIS A 282 -18.64 3.04 9.18
N VAL A 283 -17.74 2.22 8.66
CA VAL A 283 -18.04 1.06 7.82
C VAL A 283 -17.09 -0.09 8.16
N LEU A 284 -17.63 -1.31 8.23
CA LEU A 284 -16.86 -2.56 8.30
C LEU A 284 -17.48 -3.60 7.37
N LYS A 285 -16.78 -4.70 7.12
CA LYS A 285 -17.41 -5.86 6.48
C LYS A 285 -18.27 -6.58 7.51
N PRO A 286 -19.49 -7.00 7.13
CA PRO A 286 -20.34 -7.76 8.04
C PRO A 286 -19.62 -9.00 8.59
N GLY A 287 -19.58 -9.12 9.91
CA GLY A 287 -18.90 -10.22 10.60
C GLY A 287 -17.44 -9.94 11.00
N ASP A 288 -16.87 -8.81 10.58
CA ASP A 288 -15.55 -8.41 11.08
C ASP A 288 -15.61 -8.08 12.57
N ALA A 289 -14.70 -8.66 13.34
CA ALA A 289 -14.58 -8.35 14.75
C ALA A 289 -13.88 -7.00 14.96
N TRP A 290 -14.41 -6.17 15.85
CA TRP A 290 -13.85 -4.87 16.21
C TRP A 290 -13.62 -4.72 17.72
N SER A 291 -14.37 -5.45 18.53
CA SER A 291 -14.30 -5.37 19.99
C SER A 291 -13.13 -6.21 20.53
N THR A 292 -12.57 -5.75 21.62
CA THR A 292 -11.54 -6.45 22.40
C THR A 292 -11.94 -6.47 23.87
N PRO A 293 -11.38 -7.38 24.70
CA PRO A 293 -11.64 -7.36 26.14
C PRO A 293 -11.35 -6.01 26.80
N ALA A 294 -10.36 -5.25 26.31
CA ALA A 294 -10.05 -3.92 26.81
C ALA A 294 -11.14 -2.90 26.48
N ILE A 295 -11.65 -2.92 25.23
CA ILE A 295 -12.74 -2.03 24.78
C ILE A 295 -14.03 -2.39 25.53
N GLU A 296 -14.37 -3.68 25.65
CA GLU A 296 -15.57 -4.13 26.38
C GLU A 296 -15.51 -3.75 27.85
N SER A 297 -14.33 -3.90 28.48
CA SER A 297 -14.12 -3.48 29.86
C SER A 297 -14.25 -1.97 30.03
N ALA A 298 -13.70 -1.18 29.11
CA ALA A 298 -13.82 0.27 29.12
C ALA A 298 -15.31 0.71 28.97
N LEU A 299 -16.02 0.15 27.99
CA LEU A 299 -17.45 0.39 27.80
C LEU A 299 -18.28 0.01 29.05
N THR A 300 -18.00 -1.16 29.64
CA THR A 300 -18.73 -1.63 30.84
C THR A 300 -18.53 -0.71 32.02
N ARG A 301 -17.33 -0.18 32.24
CA ARG A 301 -16.99 0.72 33.35
C ARG A 301 -17.52 2.13 33.17
N SER A 302 -17.76 2.55 31.94
CA SER A 302 -18.25 3.90 31.66
C SER A 302 -19.71 4.10 32.06
N GLU A 303 -20.02 5.24 32.60
CA GLU A 303 -21.34 5.67 32.99
C GLU A 303 -22.07 6.32 31.80
N GLU A 304 -21.32 7.10 31.03
CA GLU A 304 -21.79 7.79 29.84
C GLU A 304 -21.00 7.36 28.59
N ILE A 305 -21.69 7.33 27.46
CA ILE A 305 -21.08 7.06 26.16
C ILE A 305 -21.33 8.26 25.25
N TRP A 306 -20.23 8.82 24.75
CA TRP A 306 -20.21 9.95 23.85
C TRP A 306 -19.93 9.46 22.43
N THR A 307 -20.75 9.85 21.48
CA THR A 307 -20.55 9.63 20.05
C THR A 307 -20.47 10.98 19.32
N GLU A 308 -20.03 10.98 18.07
CA GLU A 308 -20.00 12.24 17.28
C GLU A 308 -21.38 12.85 17.20
N VAL A 309 -22.37 12.04 16.82
CA VAL A 309 -23.79 12.45 16.70
C VAL A 309 -24.70 11.48 17.40
N GLU A 310 -25.93 11.92 17.63
CA GLU A 310 -26.98 11.07 18.19
C GLU A 310 -27.30 9.89 17.24
N LEU A 311 -27.03 8.67 17.69
CA LEU A 311 -27.23 7.43 16.93
C LEU A 311 -28.66 6.82 17.16
N SER A 312 -29.56 7.54 17.82
CA SER A 312 -30.92 7.07 17.98
C SER A 312 -31.65 6.99 16.62
N PRO A 313 -32.66 6.10 16.48
CA PRO A 313 -33.49 6.06 15.27
C PRO A 313 -34.12 7.42 14.91
N ILE A 314 -34.45 8.22 15.90
CA ILE A 314 -35.03 9.57 15.71
C ILE A 314 -33.93 10.53 15.17
N GLY A 315 -32.74 10.54 15.77
CA GLY A 315 -31.62 11.35 15.33
C GLY A 315 -31.19 11.00 13.91
N MET A 316 -31.07 9.72 13.59
CA MET A 316 -30.76 9.24 12.24
C MET A 316 -31.80 9.64 11.19
N ALA A 317 -33.10 9.49 11.51
CA ALA A 317 -34.18 9.90 10.60
C ALA A 317 -34.19 11.42 10.37
N ARG A 318 -33.84 12.21 11.40
CA ARG A 318 -33.68 13.66 11.31
C ARG A 318 -32.50 14.04 10.42
N ALA A 319 -31.32 13.40 10.61
CA ALA A 319 -30.17 13.59 9.77
C ALA A 319 -30.46 13.29 8.29
N GLN A 320 -31.08 12.16 7.99
CA GLN A 320 -31.47 11.78 6.64
C GLN A 320 -32.44 12.79 5.98
N ARG A 321 -33.40 13.30 6.73
CA ARG A 321 -34.31 14.35 6.24
C ARG A 321 -33.54 15.61 5.89
N MET A 322 -32.67 16.09 6.79
CA MET A 322 -31.86 17.28 6.57
C MET A 322 -30.89 17.12 5.41
N MET A 323 -30.25 15.95 5.24
CA MET A 323 -29.42 15.66 4.10
C MET A 323 -30.21 15.81 2.79
N ARG A 324 -31.44 15.35 2.72
CA ARG A 324 -32.31 15.56 1.55
C ARG A 324 -32.66 17.03 1.36
N GLU A 325 -33.08 17.73 2.42
CA GLU A 325 -33.48 19.14 2.35
C GLU A 325 -32.35 20.07 1.96
N ARG A 326 -31.13 19.83 2.48
CA ARG A 326 -29.96 20.68 2.27
C ARG A 326 -29.07 20.22 1.10
N GLY A 327 -29.15 18.93 0.74
CA GLY A 327 -28.30 18.31 -0.27
C GLY A 327 -28.90 18.28 -1.67
N MET A 328 -30.21 18.53 -1.81
CA MET A 328 -30.83 18.61 -3.14
C MET A 328 -30.81 20.03 -3.67
N ALA A 329 -30.49 20.16 -4.96
CA ALA A 329 -30.53 21.43 -5.67
C ALA A 329 -31.93 21.64 -6.30
N PRO A 330 -32.31 22.90 -6.60
CA PRO A 330 -33.48 23.20 -7.43
C PRO A 330 -33.40 22.52 -8.81
N ASP A 331 -34.53 22.31 -9.47
CA ASP A 331 -34.61 21.61 -10.76
C ASP A 331 -33.89 22.35 -11.88
N ASP A 332 -33.77 23.66 -11.78
CA ASP A 332 -33.09 24.55 -12.72
C ASP A 332 -31.58 24.71 -12.44
N GLU A 333 -31.07 24.07 -11.40
CA GLU A 333 -29.64 24.05 -11.03
C GLU A 333 -29.04 22.64 -11.05
N PRO A 334 -29.03 21.94 -12.19
CA PRO A 334 -28.51 20.58 -12.25
C PRO A 334 -26.99 20.52 -12.00
N LEU A 335 -26.52 19.40 -11.41
CA LEU A 335 -25.09 19.19 -11.15
C LEU A 335 -24.23 19.31 -12.41
N SER A 336 -24.77 18.84 -13.54
CA SER A 336 -24.09 18.95 -14.84
C SER A 336 -23.78 20.38 -15.28
N GLY A 337 -24.63 21.34 -14.91
CA GLY A 337 -24.41 22.76 -15.20
C GLY A 337 -23.22 23.39 -14.45
N ARG A 338 -22.67 22.68 -13.44
CA ARG A 338 -21.54 23.11 -12.61
C ARG A 338 -20.21 22.48 -13.03
N LEU A 339 -20.24 21.53 -13.95
CA LEU A 339 -19.07 20.75 -14.39
C LEU A 339 -18.56 21.23 -15.75
N THR A 340 -17.25 21.24 -15.92
CA THR A 340 -16.66 21.32 -17.25
C THR A 340 -16.95 20.03 -18.03
N PRO A 341 -16.89 20.04 -19.38
CA PRO A 341 -17.08 18.81 -20.17
C PRO A 341 -16.14 17.66 -19.76
N GLU A 342 -14.89 17.97 -19.40
CA GLU A 342 -13.91 16.99 -18.92
C GLU A 342 -14.29 16.40 -17.55
N GLN A 343 -14.73 17.25 -16.61
CA GLN A 343 -15.20 16.82 -15.30
C GLN A 343 -16.47 15.95 -15.43
N ALA A 344 -17.39 16.34 -16.31
CA ALA A 344 -18.59 15.57 -16.59
C ALA A 344 -18.26 14.18 -17.16
N GLN A 345 -17.32 14.08 -18.08
CA GLN A 345 -16.86 12.81 -18.63
C GLN A 345 -16.23 11.91 -17.55
N ARG A 346 -15.40 12.46 -16.66
CA ARG A 346 -14.82 11.71 -15.52
C ARG A 346 -15.90 11.22 -14.57
N LEU A 347 -16.88 12.06 -14.27
CA LEU A 347 -18.03 11.68 -13.45
C LEU A 347 -18.80 10.53 -14.08
N ASP A 348 -19.11 10.61 -15.38
CA ASP A 348 -19.84 9.56 -16.12
C ASP A 348 -19.06 8.23 -16.11
N ALA A 349 -17.75 8.27 -16.31
CA ALA A 349 -16.90 7.09 -16.25
C ALA A 349 -16.95 6.45 -14.84
N THR A 350 -16.91 7.26 -13.78
CA THR A 350 -17.01 6.79 -12.38
C THR A 350 -18.39 6.21 -12.09
N LEU A 351 -19.47 6.86 -12.50
CA LEU A 351 -20.83 6.36 -12.34
C LEU A 351 -21.02 5.00 -13.03
N ASN A 352 -20.54 4.88 -14.27
CA ASN A 352 -20.60 3.62 -15.04
C ASN A 352 -19.81 2.50 -14.35
N LEU A 353 -18.63 2.82 -13.78
CA LEU A 353 -17.82 1.85 -13.04
C LEU A 353 -18.57 1.23 -11.86
N TYR A 354 -19.41 2.01 -11.19
CA TYR A 354 -20.16 1.56 -10.00
C TYR A 354 -21.63 1.24 -10.28
N GLY A 355 -22.07 1.31 -11.53
CA GLY A 355 -23.47 1.04 -11.91
C GLY A 355 -24.47 2.08 -11.39
N LEU A 356 -24.01 3.30 -11.13
CA LEU A 356 -24.84 4.42 -10.70
C LEU A 356 -25.39 5.19 -11.91
N SER A 357 -26.66 5.60 -11.84
CA SER A 357 -27.23 6.42 -12.91
C SER A 357 -26.90 7.90 -12.71
N ARG A 358 -26.64 8.60 -13.82
CA ARG A 358 -26.47 10.06 -13.82
C ARG A 358 -27.69 10.75 -13.17
N GLN A 359 -28.90 10.29 -13.51
CA GLN A 359 -30.14 10.84 -12.99
C GLN A 359 -30.24 10.80 -11.46
N ALA A 360 -29.62 9.79 -10.82
CA ALA A 360 -29.65 9.66 -9.35
C ALA A 360 -28.93 10.80 -8.63
N ILE A 361 -27.88 11.38 -9.23
CA ILE A 361 -27.05 12.42 -8.62
C ILE A 361 -27.26 13.80 -9.24
N GLU A 362 -27.98 13.91 -10.37
CA GLU A 362 -28.12 15.14 -11.16
C GLU A 362 -28.73 16.31 -10.35
N ARG A 363 -29.60 15.99 -9.40
CA ARG A 363 -30.24 16.97 -8.51
C ARG A 363 -29.53 17.14 -7.17
N MET A 364 -28.37 16.50 -6.97
CA MET A 364 -27.60 16.66 -5.75
C MET A 364 -26.69 17.90 -5.83
N ARG A 365 -26.59 18.61 -4.73
CA ARG A 365 -25.51 19.59 -4.55
C ARG A 365 -24.16 18.89 -4.57
N PRO A 366 -23.05 19.56 -4.95
CA PRO A 366 -21.76 18.89 -5.12
C PRO A 366 -21.29 18.11 -3.88
N TRP A 367 -21.52 18.64 -2.66
CA TRP A 367 -21.12 17.93 -1.43
C TRP A 367 -21.86 16.59 -1.24
N LEU A 368 -23.18 16.53 -1.52
CA LEU A 368 -23.95 15.30 -1.37
C LEU A 368 -23.60 14.29 -2.47
N ALA A 369 -23.38 14.77 -3.70
CA ALA A 369 -22.90 13.92 -4.80
C ALA A 369 -21.52 13.34 -4.48
N GLY A 370 -20.59 14.15 -3.95
CA GLY A 370 -19.28 13.70 -3.49
C GLY A 370 -19.36 12.63 -2.41
N LEU A 371 -20.16 12.86 -1.37
CA LEU A 371 -20.38 11.88 -0.31
C LEU A 371 -20.99 10.57 -0.85
N THR A 372 -21.93 10.65 -1.78
CA THR A 372 -22.53 9.48 -2.43
C THR A 372 -21.51 8.68 -3.22
N LEU A 373 -20.62 9.36 -3.97
CA LEU A 373 -19.58 8.72 -4.76
C LEU A 373 -18.46 8.11 -3.90
N SER A 374 -18.11 8.72 -2.77
CA SER A 374 -17.11 8.17 -1.85
C SER A 374 -17.54 6.83 -1.24
N LEU A 375 -18.82 6.60 -1.08
CA LEU A 375 -19.38 5.34 -0.56
C LEU A 375 -19.43 4.21 -1.62
N ALA A 376 -19.47 4.53 -2.90
CA ALA A 376 -19.67 3.52 -3.95
C ALA A 376 -18.55 2.45 -4.00
N PRO A 377 -17.24 2.78 -3.97
CA PRO A 377 -16.17 1.78 -3.89
C PRO A 377 -16.22 0.98 -2.59
N VAL A 378 -16.61 1.60 -1.48
CA VAL A 378 -16.71 1.02 -0.15
C VAL A 378 -17.74 -0.10 -0.13
N ILE A 379 -18.96 0.20 -0.58
CA ILE A 379 -20.05 -0.78 -0.66
C ILE A 379 -19.72 -1.91 -1.63
N ARG A 380 -19.13 -1.58 -2.79
CA ARG A 380 -18.70 -2.59 -3.76
C ARG A 380 -17.62 -3.55 -3.22
N ALA A 381 -16.81 -3.11 -2.29
CA ALA A 381 -15.82 -3.93 -1.60
C ALA A 381 -16.41 -4.80 -0.47
N GLY A 382 -17.73 -4.74 -0.25
CA GLY A 382 -18.43 -5.52 0.77
C GLY A 382 -18.45 -4.87 2.15
N TYR A 383 -18.08 -3.60 2.26
CA TYR A 383 -18.26 -2.84 3.50
C TYR A 383 -19.70 -2.36 3.63
N ASP A 384 -20.18 -2.31 4.85
CA ASP A 384 -21.55 -1.93 5.19
C ASP A 384 -21.56 -0.88 6.31
N PRO A 385 -22.19 0.28 6.13
CA PRO A 385 -22.41 1.24 7.21
C PRO A 385 -23.20 0.66 8.39
N ALA A 386 -24.04 -0.36 8.17
CA ALA A 386 -24.74 -1.05 9.24
C ALA A 386 -23.81 -1.85 10.16
N ALA A 387 -22.61 -2.22 9.68
CA ALA A 387 -21.56 -2.88 10.45
C ALA A 387 -20.53 -1.88 11.04
N GLY A 388 -20.77 -0.57 10.94
CA GLY A 388 -19.88 0.46 11.47
C GLY A 388 -19.62 0.33 12.97
N VAL A 389 -18.40 0.63 13.40
CA VAL A 389 -17.95 0.48 14.79
C VAL A 389 -18.67 1.45 15.74
N ASP A 390 -18.86 2.68 15.31
CA ASP A 390 -19.63 3.70 16.05
C ASP A 390 -21.05 3.23 16.35
N ARG A 391 -21.69 2.58 15.38
CA ARG A 391 -23.00 1.96 15.58
C ARG A 391 -22.93 0.80 16.58
N GLY A 392 -21.95 -0.08 16.47
CA GLY A 392 -21.71 -1.17 17.40
C GLY A 392 -21.50 -0.68 18.83
N VAL A 393 -20.74 0.40 19.03
CA VAL A 393 -20.57 1.06 20.34
C VAL A 393 -21.91 1.60 20.86
N GLY A 394 -22.70 2.27 20.01
CA GLY A 394 -24.01 2.78 20.36
C GLY A 394 -25.00 1.66 20.79
N GLU A 395 -25.01 0.55 20.05
CA GLU A 395 -25.86 -0.62 20.36
C GLU A 395 -25.43 -1.30 21.67
N MET A 396 -24.14 -1.48 21.91
CA MET A 396 -23.59 -2.05 23.15
C MET A 396 -23.92 -1.16 24.36
N GLY A 397 -23.72 0.15 24.22
CA GLY A 397 -24.04 1.12 25.29
C GLY A 397 -25.53 1.19 25.60
N GLY A 398 -26.36 1.30 24.56
CA GLY A 398 -27.83 1.29 24.72
C GLY A 398 -28.35 0.00 25.33
N GLY A 399 -27.79 -1.17 24.92
CA GLY A 399 -28.15 -2.48 25.50
C GLY A 399 -27.77 -2.62 26.97
N GLN A 400 -26.76 -1.89 27.45
CA GLN A 400 -26.36 -1.82 28.86
C GLN A 400 -27.07 -0.72 29.65
N GLY A 401 -27.99 0.04 29.03
CA GLY A 401 -28.70 1.13 29.68
C GLY A 401 -27.83 2.36 30.01
N LYS A 402 -26.68 2.52 29.31
CA LYS A 402 -25.79 3.66 29.51
C LYS A 402 -26.42 4.96 29.02
N LYS A 403 -26.03 6.06 29.61
CA LYS A 403 -26.47 7.38 29.16
C LYS A 403 -25.72 7.75 27.89
N MET A 404 -26.46 7.94 26.80
CA MET A 404 -25.89 8.32 25.49
C MET A 404 -25.82 9.83 25.37
N ARG A 405 -24.66 10.31 24.93
CA ARG A 405 -24.36 11.72 24.64
C ARG A 405 -23.86 11.87 23.21
N ALA A 406 -23.88 13.08 22.71
CA ALA A 406 -23.32 13.42 21.41
C ALA A 406 -22.46 14.70 21.50
N LEU A 407 -21.37 14.73 20.79
CA LEU A 407 -20.48 15.90 20.68
C LEU A 407 -21.08 16.96 19.76
N GLU A 408 -21.85 16.52 18.78
CA GLU A 408 -22.52 17.35 17.78
C GLU A 408 -23.97 16.92 17.57
N THR A 409 -24.81 17.83 17.10
CA THR A 409 -26.14 17.47 16.60
C THR A 409 -26.07 17.04 15.12
N ALA A 410 -27.09 16.32 14.67
CA ALA A 410 -27.23 15.97 13.25
C ALA A 410 -27.30 17.21 12.34
N GLU A 411 -27.91 18.30 12.85
CA GLU A 411 -27.93 19.59 12.17
C GLU A 411 -26.55 20.16 11.96
N GLN A 412 -25.73 20.19 13.01
CA GLN A 412 -24.36 20.71 12.94
C GLN A 412 -23.53 19.96 11.90
N GLN A 413 -23.64 18.62 11.86
CA GLN A 413 -22.92 17.82 10.84
C GLN A 413 -23.38 18.09 9.41
N VAL A 414 -24.70 18.16 9.19
CA VAL A 414 -25.22 18.46 7.84
C VAL A 414 -24.88 19.89 7.44
N ASP A 415 -25.05 20.86 8.34
CA ASP A 415 -24.76 22.25 8.08
C ASP A 415 -23.27 22.50 7.84
N LEU A 416 -22.38 21.71 8.44
CA LEU A 416 -20.94 21.76 8.17
C LEU A 416 -20.61 21.48 6.70
N LEU A 417 -21.21 20.45 6.11
CA LEU A 417 -21.00 20.11 4.70
C LEU A 417 -21.82 20.99 3.74
N ALA A 418 -23.08 21.24 4.08
CA ALA A 418 -23.97 22.08 3.28
C ALA A 418 -23.54 23.55 3.28
N GLY A 419 -22.88 24.01 4.35
CA GLY A 419 -22.37 25.37 4.51
C GLY A 419 -20.99 25.62 3.88
N LEU A 420 -20.34 24.59 3.31
CA LEU A 420 -19.11 24.76 2.55
C LEU A 420 -19.34 25.73 1.38
N SER A 421 -18.34 26.55 1.08
CA SER A 421 -18.37 27.38 -0.13
C SER A 421 -18.50 26.49 -1.39
N GLU A 422 -19.10 27.01 -2.44
CA GLU A 422 -19.28 26.26 -3.69
C GLU A 422 -17.95 25.69 -4.23
N PRO A 423 -16.81 26.44 -4.23
CA PRO A 423 -15.53 25.87 -4.61
C PRO A 423 -15.10 24.65 -3.77
N LEU A 424 -15.33 24.66 -2.46
CA LEU A 424 -15.00 23.55 -1.57
C LEU A 424 -15.92 22.34 -1.79
N GLN A 425 -17.22 22.56 -2.02
CA GLN A 425 -18.16 21.50 -2.38
C GLN A 425 -17.74 20.84 -3.71
N MET A 426 -17.33 21.63 -4.69
CA MET A 426 -16.81 21.13 -5.98
C MET A 426 -15.48 20.36 -5.79
N GLN A 427 -14.58 20.88 -4.94
CA GLN A 427 -13.33 20.19 -4.61
C GLN A 427 -13.61 18.82 -3.97
N MET A 428 -14.55 18.74 -3.04
CA MET A 428 -15.00 17.49 -2.43
C MET A 428 -15.56 16.51 -3.47
N LEU A 429 -16.41 16.97 -4.38
CA LEU A 429 -16.95 16.14 -5.46
C LEU A 429 -15.84 15.59 -6.37
N LEU A 430 -14.95 16.45 -6.84
CA LEU A 430 -13.86 16.07 -7.75
C LEU A 430 -12.87 15.12 -7.07
N GLY A 431 -12.56 15.36 -5.80
CA GLY A 431 -11.76 14.45 -4.98
C GLY A 431 -12.40 13.06 -4.86
N SER A 432 -13.71 13.01 -4.60
CA SER A 432 -14.46 11.74 -4.53
C SER A 432 -14.49 10.99 -5.86
N ILE A 433 -14.53 11.68 -7.01
CA ILE A 433 -14.41 11.07 -8.34
C ILE A 433 -13.02 10.43 -8.50
N ASP A 434 -11.95 11.11 -8.09
CA ASP A 434 -10.58 10.61 -8.19
C ASP A 434 -10.33 9.41 -7.25
N GLU A 435 -10.85 9.47 -6.04
CA GLU A 435 -10.79 8.36 -5.08
C GLU A 435 -11.57 7.14 -5.56
N ALA A 436 -12.78 7.33 -6.05
CA ALA A 436 -13.60 6.26 -6.58
C ALA A 436 -12.92 5.57 -7.79
N ALA A 437 -12.20 6.31 -8.63
CA ALA A 437 -11.43 5.74 -9.73
C ALA A 437 -10.27 4.83 -9.26
N ARG A 438 -9.70 5.07 -8.06
CA ARG A 438 -8.64 4.22 -7.45
C ARG A 438 -9.19 2.93 -6.84
N GLY A 439 -10.50 2.85 -6.60
CA GLY A 439 -11.18 1.65 -6.09
C GLY A 439 -11.03 1.42 -4.59
N ALA A 440 -11.41 0.21 -4.15
CA ALA A 440 -11.55 -0.15 -2.73
C ALA A 440 -10.23 -0.44 -1.99
N THR A 441 -9.10 -0.41 -2.66
CA THR A 441 -7.78 -0.78 -2.08
C THR A 441 -7.42 0.05 -0.86
N MET A 442 -7.78 1.34 -0.88
CA MET A 442 -7.55 2.25 0.25
C MET A 442 -8.39 1.89 1.47
N VAL A 443 -9.65 1.48 1.26
CA VAL A 443 -10.56 1.13 2.37
C VAL A 443 -10.10 -0.14 3.08
N ASP A 444 -9.63 -1.14 2.32
CA ASP A 444 -9.05 -2.36 2.92
C ASP A 444 -7.77 -2.05 3.71
N ALA A 445 -6.90 -1.17 3.20
CA ALA A 445 -5.69 -0.74 3.90
C ALA A 445 -6.03 0.02 5.20
N LEU A 446 -7.02 0.91 5.13
CA LEU A 446 -7.52 1.67 6.28
C LEU A 446 -8.08 0.73 7.37
N ALA A 447 -8.95 -0.21 6.98
CA ALA A 447 -9.54 -1.17 7.92
C ALA A 447 -8.48 -2.08 8.54
N ALA A 448 -7.47 -2.50 7.77
CA ALA A 448 -6.36 -3.31 8.27
C ALA A 448 -5.49 -2.53 9.27
N ALA A 449 -5.09 -1.29 8.95
CA ALA A 449 -4.31 -0.44 9.84
C ALA A 449 -5.08 -0.15 11.13
N TRP A 450 -6.37 0.19 11.00
CA TRP A 450 -7.25 0.42 12.15
C TRP A 450 -7.36 -0.82 13.05
N SER A 451 -7.65 -1.98 12.46
CA SER A 451 -7.79 -3.25 13.19
C SER A 451 -6.51 -3.64 13.95
N GLN A 452 -5.34 -3.21 13.51
CA GLN A 452 -4.07 -3.46 14.18
C GLN A 452 -3.62 -2.32 15.12
N GLY A 453 -4.37 -1.22 15.16
CA GLY A 453 -4.02 -0.03 15.94
C GLY A 453 -2.75 0.66 15.45
N ASP A 454 -2.47 0.57 14.14
CA ASP A 454 -1.36 1.23 13.45
C ASP A 454 -1.73 2.69 13.17
N LEU A 455 -1.40 3.55 14.14
CA LEU A 455 -1.74 4.97 14.11
C LEU A 455 -0.99 5.75 13.04
N GLU A 456 0.24 5.35 12.74
CA GLU A 456 1.08 6.02 11.74
C GLU A 456 0.50 5.82 10.33
N THR A 457 0.23 4.57 9.97
CA THR A 457 -0.44 4.26 8.70
C THR A 457 -1.81 4.92 8.59
N LEU A 458 -2.61 4.91 9.68
CA LEU A 458 -3.92 5.58 9.70
C LEU A 458 -3.79 7.09 9.48
N ALA A 459 -2.86 7.75 10.17
CA ALA A 459 -2.63 9.19 10.00
C ALA A 459 -2.24 9.53 8.57
N GLY A 460 -1.34 8.74 7.96
CA GLY A 460 -0.94 8.90 6.56
C GLY A 460 -2.12 8.77 5.58
N LEU A 461 -2.97 7.76 5.77
CA LEU A 461 -4.09 7.47 4.87
C LEU A 461 -5.27 8.45 5.01
N VAL A 462 -5.54 8.95 6.22
CA VAL A 462 -6.71 9.79 6.51
C VAL A 462 -6.34 11.27 6.57
N ASN A 463 -5.39 11.63 7.43
CA ASN A 463 -5.15 13.02 7.79
C ASN A 463 -4.13 13.71 6.87
N ASP A 464 -2.99 13.08 6.61
CA ASP A 464 -1.88 13.73 5.91
C ASP A 464 -2.17 13.93 4.43
N ASP A 465 -2.82 12.98 3.78
CA ASP A 465 -3.22 13.12 2.37
C ASP A 465 -4.28 14.22 2.21
N MET A 466 -5.30 14.23 3.08
CA MET A 466 -6.34 15.27 3.05
C MET A 466 -5.79 16.65 3.40
N ARG A 467 -4.94 16.77 4.43
CA ARG A 467 -4.27 18.03 4.80
C ARG A 467 -3.44 18.59 3.66
N ARG A 468 -2.70 17.75 2.95
CA ARG A 468 -1.85 18.16 1.84
C ARG A 468 -2.66 18.56 0.61
N THR A 469 -3.70 17.78 0.29
CA THR A 469 -4.44 17.92 -0.98
C THR A 469 -5.61 18.89 -0.85
N TYR A 470 -6.27 18.89 0.32
CA TYR A 470 -7.51 19.66 0.59
C TYR A 470 -7.45 20.37 1.96
N PRO A 471 -6.49 21.30 2.18
CA PRO A 471 -6.22 21.88 3.50
C PRO A 471 -7.42 22.61 4.12
N GLU A 472 -8.22 23.34 3.32
CA GLU A 472 -9.43 24.03 3.83
C GLU A 472 -10.53 23.04 4.21
N LEU A 473 -10.66 21.94 3.49
CA LEU A 473 -11.60 20.88 3.83
C LEU A 473 -11.16 20.13 5.11
N PHE A 474 -9.84 19.86 5.24
CA PHE A 474 -9.27 19.30 6.47
C PHE A 474 -9.51 20.20 7.68
N GLU A 475 -9.36 21.50 7.53
CA GLU A 475 -9.63 22.48 8.55
C GLU A 475 -11.09 22.38 9.04
N VAL A 476 -12.05 22.30 8.12
CA VAL A 476 -13.47 22.24 8.45
C VAL A 476 -13.88 20.88 9.04
N VAL A 477 -13.41 19.79 8.43
CA VAL A 477 -13.86 18.42 8.80
C VAL A 477 -13.19 17.92 10.08
N PHE A 478 -11.93 18.32 10.35
CA PHE A 478 -11.17 17.82 11.50
C PHE A 478 -10.86 18.92 12.53
N VAL A 479 -10.16 19.98 12.12
CA VAL A 479 -9.53 20.90 13.07
C VAL A 479 -10.57 21.61 13.93
N ARG A 480 -11.53 22.29 13.31
CA ARG A 480 -12.58 23.06 14.02
C ARG A 480 -13.46 22.18 14.88
N ARG A 481 -13.79 21.00 14.42
CA ARG A 481 -14.58 20.03 15.18
C ARG A 481 -13.81 19.56 16.42
N ASN A 482 -12.54 19.19 16.24
CA ASN A 482 -11.68 18.77 17.34
C ASN A 482 -11.51 19.87 18.39
N GLU A 483 -11.39 21.14 17.97
CA GLU A 483 -11.33 22.29 18.89
C GLU A 483 -12.60 22.39 19.76
N ALA A 484 -13.76 22.37 19.13
CA ALA A 484 -15.05 22.43 19.85
C ALA A 484 -15.26 21.21 20.77
N TRP A 485 -14.83 20.03 20.32
CA TRP A 485 -14.98 18.79 21.11
C TRP A 485 -14.02 18.79 22.30
N VAL A 486 -12.77 19.24 22.15
CA VAL A 486 -11.83 19.36 23.28
C VAL A 486 -12.40 20.24 24.38
N GLU A 487 -13.01 21.38 24.06
CA GLU A 487 -13.67 22.22 25.08
C GLU A 487 -14.79 21.49 25.84
N THR A 488 -15.55 20.65 25.12
CA THR A 488 -16.61 19.85 25.73
C THR A 488 -16.04 18.74 26.61
N LEU A 489 -15.00 18.04 26.14
CA LEU A 489 -14.35 16.94 26.87
C LEU A 489 -13.57 17.44 28.09
N LEU A 490 -12.96 18.63 28.04
CA LEU A 490 -12.32 19.25 29.20
C LEU A 490 -13.33 19.59 30.29
N ARG A 491 -14.48 20.14 29.92
CA ARG A 491 -15.57 20.43 30.89
C ARG A 491 -16.14 19.16 31.52
N GLU A 492 -16.17 18.05 30.78
CA GLU A 492 -16.58 16.76 31.31
C GLU A 492 -15.56 16.20 32.30
N LEU A 493 -14.25 16.35 31.99
CA LEU A 493 -13.16 15.97 32.89
C LEU A 493 -13.11 16.81 34.18
N GLU A 494 -13.63 18.05 34.20
CA GLU A 494 -13.82 18.86 35.43
C GLU A 494 -14.86 18.25 36.41
N GLY A 495 -15.66 17.32 35.92
CA GLY A 495 -16.63 16.55 36.72
C GLY A 495 -15.97 15.39 37.44
N SER A 496 -16.70 14.28 37.56
CA SER A 496 -16.18 13.03 38.10
C SER A 496 -16.91 11.86 37.41
N GLY A 497 -16.25 10.69 37.37
CA GLY A 497 -16.87 9.49 36.80
C GLY A 497 -16.05 8.88 35.67
N THR A 498 -16.71 8.03 34.89
CA THR A 498 -16.06 7.33 33.78
C THR A 498 -16.87 7.46 32.50
N ASP A 499 -16.23 7.96 31.45
CA ASP A 499 -16.78 8.17 30.14
C ASP A 499 -16.13 7.34 29.06
N PHE A 500 -16.89 7.01 28.00
CA PHE A 500 -16.37 6.40 26.79
C PHE A 500 -16.72 7.28 25.59
N VAL A 501 -15.70 7.82 24.93
CA VAL A 501 -15.83 8.73 23.79
C VAL A 501 -15.45 7.97 22.52
N ALA A 502 -16.42 7.76 21.64
CA ALA A 502 -16.28 7.08 20.35
C ALA A 502 -16.42 8.08 19.21
N VAL A 503 -15.33 8.32 18.49
CA VAL A 503 -15.27 9.24 17.35
C VAL A 503 -14.53 8.59 16.20
N GLY A 504 -14.76 9.03 14.96
CA GLY A 504 -14.00 8.54 13.80
C GLY A 504 -12.50 8.59 14.04
N ALA A 505 -11.79 7.53 13.69
CA ALA A 505 -10.38 7.34 14.04
C ALA A 505 -9.50 8.54 13.64
N GLY A 506 -9.80 9.20 12.51
CA GLY A 506 -9.07 10.40 12.06
C GLY A 506 -9.08 11.54 13.07
N HIS A 507 -10.10 11.63 13.92
CA HIS A 507 -10.21 12.67 14.96
C HIS A 507 -9.23 12.49 16.13
N LEU A 508 -8.68 11.30 16.31
CA LEU A 508 -7.70 11.04 17.38
C LEU A 508 -6.26 11.28 16.95
N LEU A 509 -5.99 11.38 15.63
CA LEU A 509 -4.66 11.29 15.04
C LEU A 509 -4.01 12.64 14.75
N GLY A 510 -2.67 12.66 14.85
CA GLY A 510 -1.87 13.83 14.50
C GLY A 510 -1.93 14.96 15.51
N ALA A 511 -1.23 16.06 15.24
CA ALA A 511 -1.13 17.22 16.13
C ALA A 511 -2.48 17.90 16.40
N GLU A 512 -3.38 17.88 15.42
CA GLU A 512 -4.74 18.46 15.52
C GLU A 512 -5.77 17.45 16.06
N GLY A 513 -5.34 16.21 16.38
CA GLY A 513 -6.19 15.18 16.94
C GLY A 513 -6.51 15.40 18.42
N LEU A 514 -7.60 14.82 18.89
CA LEU A 514 -8.08 14.96 20.28
C LEU A 514 -7.03 14.53 21.30
N VAL A 515 -6.25 13.47 21.00
CA VAL A 515 -5.23 12.96 21.92
C VAL A 515 -4.14 14.02 22.18
N GLU A 516 -3.58 14.60 21.13
CA GLU A 516 -2.52 15.59 21.27
C GLU A 516 -3.05 16.93 21.78
N ARG A 517 -4.27 17.31 21.40
CA ARG A 517 -4.90 18.54 21.90
C ARG A 517 -5.20 18.46 23.39
N LEU A 518 -5.69 17.33 23.91
CA LEU A 518 -5.89 17.15 25.35
C LEU A 518 -4.54 17.14 26.10
N ARG A 519 -3.51 16.51 25.54
CA ARG A 519 -2.14 16.57 26.11
C ARG A 519 -1.62 18.00 26.18
N ALA A 520 -1.84 18.80 25.14
CA ALA A 520 -1.47 20.21 25.11
C ALA A 520 -2.18 21.05 26.17
N GLN A 521 -3.34 20.62 26.65
CA GLN A 521 -4.09 21.22 27.79
C GLN A 521 -3.67 20.65 29.16
N GLY A 522 -2.60 19.81 29.19
CA GLY A 522 -2.08 19.26 30.44
C GLY A 522 -2.76 17.98 30.90
N VAL A 523 -3.72 17.42 30.13
CA VAL A 523 -4.38 16.16 30.45
C VAL A 523 -3.43 14.99 30.18
N ARG A 524 -3.29 14.06 31.13
CA ARG A 524 -2.52 12.83 30.93
C ARG A 524 -3.32 11.86 30.06
N VAL A 525 -2.84 11.63 28.84
CA VAL A 525 -3.50 10.70 27.89
C VAL A 525 -2.50 9.59 27.51
N GLU A 526 -2.89 8.34 27.75
CA GLU A 526 -2.06 7.15 27.53
C GLU A 526 -2.78 6.16 26.62
N ARG A 527 -2.04 5.36 25.87
CA ARG A 527 -2.60 4.25 25.10
C ARG A 527 -2.81 3.05 26.01
N VAL A 528 -4.00 2.44 25.97
CA VAL A 528 -4.31 1.26 26.76
C VAL A 528 -3.55 0.04 26.18
N GLY A 529 -2.81 -0.67 27.03
CA GLY A 529 -2.06 -1.86 26.63
C GLY A 529 -0.71 -1.61 25.97
N ASP A 530 -0.20 -0.38 26.02
CA ASP A 530 1.18 -0.09 25.63
C ASP A 530 2.16 -0.63 26.70
N PRO A 531 3.08 -1.56 26.34
CA PRO A 531 4.02 -2.15 27.32
C PRO A 531 5.12 -1.21 27.78
N SER A 532 5.14 0.05 27.34
CA SER A 532 6.18 1.04 27.70
C SER A 532 5.93 1.77 29.03
N HIS A 533 4.96 1.31 29.84
CA HIS A 533 4.72 1.85 31.20
C HIS A 533 4.42 0.76 32.22
#